data_83823ff22fbf4228dd2e1be0e7b56797
#
_entry.id   83823ff22fbf4228dd2e1be0e7b56797
#
_cell.length_a   1.000
_cell.length_b   1.000
_cell.length_c   1.000
_cell.angle_alpha   90.00
_cell.angle_beta   90.00
_cell.angle_gamma   90.00
#
_symmetry.space_group_name_H-M   'P 1'
#
loop_
_entity.id
_entity.type
_entity.pdbx_description
1 polymer ?
#
loop_
_entity_poly.entity_id
_entity_poly.type
_entity_poly.pdbx_seq_one_letter_code
_entity_poly.pdbx_strand_id
1 'polypeptide(L)'
;MTYLCNPMNLPYRYQFFKVQPDAGDLCEIHREAADPSMILFKGKYYLFPSMTGGFFRSGDLIRWDYFPLPDTLPLSDYAPDVRAVGDYLYFSASSHDKNCNFYRTKDPEAGEFEEFEGTFPFWDPNLFCDDDGRIYFYWGCSNMEPIYGVELDPETMRPLTEKKVMIAADPKRIGFERVGEDHVPGKSDAEVEAMIEMMIANAPEGTVVDDRLRAQLRGWFGNDPYIEGAWMTKHDGRYYLQFAAPGTEYNIYSDGVCVSDAPLGPFTLAHSNPYSYQPGGYACGAGHGSTLQDLTGRWWHTSTIRIANNHNFERRIGLWKAGFDADGELFCDQRYGDWPYEPDTDPWSRPPFLLLSYGKKVTASSGTDAQAITDENIKTFWQADSAEASETVCLDLGREMDVRAVQVNFADHWQREPEADMTFTFNGQDFRAMACSAQTTGYLLEAAGEDGVFRAIRDTREDQTDLPHDFSVYEEGVPCRYIRISGMHMPYGQHPCLSGLRVFGCGGGAAPQTAQQVQGILTDPEGKELPQARAAEATDLEVSFLCGDCMGANILWGCAPDKLYHSCLIYGRTRQTIRALVQGEPVWLRVDTFNENGITEGTVMQIR
;
A
#
# COMPACT_ATOMS: atom_id res chain seq x y z
N MET A 1 -13.30 -22.17 -5.98
CA MET A 1 -12.20 -21.33 -6.46
C MET A 1 -11.75 -20.40 -5.35
N THR A 2 -10.51 -19.98 -5.36
CA THR A 2 -10.00 -19.06 -4.34
C THR A 2 -9.81 -17.70 -4.96
N TYR A 3 -10.14 -16.65 -4.21
CA TYR A 3 -10.02 -15.27 -4.65
C TYR A 3 -9.34 -14.43 -3.58
N LEU A 4 -8.60 -13.43 -4.00
CA LEU A 4 -8.00 -12.39 -3.16
C LEU A 4 -8.58 -11.04 -3.54
N CYS A 5 -8.57 -10.10 -2.58
CA CYS A 5 -8.98 -8.71 -2.79
C CYS A 5 -8.17 -7.81 -1.86
N ASN A 6 -7.64 -6.70 -2.37
CA ASN A 6 -6.90 -5.74 -1.58
C ASN A 6 -7.83 -4.67 -0.95
N PRO A 7 -7.48 -4.13 0.22
CA PRO A 7 -6.34 -4.49 1.09
C PRO A 7 -6.42 -5.94 1.57
N MET A 8 -5.25 -6.54 1.87
CA MET A 8 -5.19 -7.92 2.38
C MET A 8 -6.02 -8.07 3.65
N ASN A 9 -6.78 -9.17 3.72
CA ASN A 9 -7.61 -9.50 4.87
C ASN A 9 -6.78 -10.17 5.97
N LEU A 10 -5.98 -9.39 6.69
CA LEU A 10 -5.13 -9.84 7.79
C LEU A 10 -5.77 -9.55 9.15
N PRO A 11 -5.50 -10.36 10.18
CA PRO A 11 -5.89 -10.06 11.55
C PRO A 11 -4.98 -8.98 12.16
N TYR A 12 -5.06 -7.77 11.60
CA TYR A 12 -4.28 -6.62 12.07
C TYR A 12 -4.51 -6.36 13.55
N ARG A 13 -3.45 -5.97 14.28
CA ARG A 13 -3.54 -5.68 15.71
C ARG A 13 -3.96 -4.24 15.96
N TYR A 14 -4.83 -4.07 16.96
CA TYR A 14 -5.22 -2.75 17.44
C TYR A 14 -4.05 -2.06 18.14
N GLN A 15 -3.99 -0.78 17.92
CA GLN A 15 -3.02 0.14 18.49
C GLN A 15 -3.75 1.27 19.20
N PHE A 16 -3.15 1.73 20.29
CA PHE A 16 -3.61 2.86 21.07
C PHE A 16 -2.55 3.94 20.98
N PHE A 17 -2.94 5.10 20.52
CA PHE A 17 -2.05 6.22 20.31
C PHE A 17 -2.49 7.39 21.18
N LYS A 18 -1.64 7.89 22.09
CA LYS A 18 -1.96 9.09 22.86
C LYS A 18 -2.11 10.27 21.93
N VAL A 19 -3.29 10.86 21.94
CA VAL A 19 -3.53 12.14 21.30
C VAL A 19 -2.71 13.21 22.03
N GLN A 20 -2.33 14.28 21.35
CA GLN A 20 -1.38 15.28 21.82
C GLN A 20 -1.62 15.78 23.27
N PRO A 21 -0.59 16.28 23.97
CA PRO A 21 -0.64 16.61 25.40
C PRO A 21 -1.79 17.53 25.83
N ASP A 22 -2.32 18.34 24.91
CA ASP A 22 -3.41 19.29 25.16
C ASP A 22 -4.80 18.62 25.14
N ALA A 23 -4.91 17.37 24.67
CA ALA A 23 -6.17 16.62 24.54
C ALA A 23 -6.53 15.80 25.80
N GLY A 24 -5.76 15.92 26.89
CA GLY A 24 -5.92 15.09 28.10
C GLY A 24 -5.38 13.68 27.92
N ASP A 25 -5.99 12.70 28.60
CA ASP A 25 -5.57 11.29 28.54
C ASP A 25 -6.26 10.50 27.42
N LEU A 26 -6.79 11.16 26.37
CA LEU A 26 -7.43 10.47 25.25
C LEU A 26 -6.41 9.72 24.39
N CYS A 27 -6.79 8.54 23.93
CA CYS A 27 -6.05 7.80 22.91
C CYS A 27 -6.93 7.49 21.69
N GLU A 28 -6.34 7.55 20.52
CA GLU A 28 -6.90 7.00 19.30
C GLU A 28 -6.74 5.49 19.28
N ILE A 29 -7.72 4.80 18.70
CA ILE A 29 -7.71 3.35 18.55
C ILE A 29 -7.86 3.06 17.06
N HIS A 30 -6.86 2.42 16.48
CA HIS A 30 -6.87 2.02 15.07
C HIS A 30 -5.98 0.80 14.84
N ARG A 31 -5.98 0.28 13.62
CA ARG A 31 -5.11 -0.81 13.17
C ARG A 31 -4.20 -0.32 12.07
N GLU A 32 -2.96 -0.79 12.06
CA GLU A 32 -1.98 -0.40 11.04
C GLU A 32 -1.01 -1.55 10.75
N ALA A 33 -0.57 -1.65 9.51
CA ALA A 33 0.58 -2.42 9.08
C ALA A 33 1.18 -1.78 7.83
N ALA A 34 2.52 -1.78 7.74
CA ALA A 34 3.25 -1.12 6.67
C ALA A 34 4.56 -1.85 6.36
N ASP A 35 5.27 -1.40 5.33
CA ASP A 35 6.64 -1.80 5.04
C ASP A 35 6.82 -3.33 5.05
N PRO A 36 6.03 -4.08 4.25
CA PRO A 36 5.97 -5.53 4.37
C PRO A 36 7.21 -6.20 3.80
N SER A 37 7.92 -6.95 4.64
CA SER A 37 8.93 -7.90 4.21
C SER A 37 8.32 -9.31 4.20
N MET A 38 8.14 -9.89 3.01
CA MET A 38 7.50 -11.19 2.84
C MET A 38 8.44 -12.19 2.18
N ILE A 39 8.57 -13.36 2.79
CA ILE A 39 9.43 -14.44 2.29
C ILE A 39 8.76 -15.81 2.34
N LEU A 40 9.30 -16.73 1.54
CA LEU A 40 9.05 -18.15 1.65
C LEU A 40 10.17 -18.79 2.49
N PHE A 41 9.82 -19.44 3.60
CA PHE A 41 10.76 -20.14 4.47
C PHE A 41 10.18 -21.47 4.93
N LYS A 42 10.94 -22.57 4.69
CA LYS A 42 10.53 -23.94 5.04
C LYS A 42 9.10 -24.31 4.60
N GLY A 43 8.71 -23.86 3.40
CA GLY A 43 7.41 -24.18 2.81
C GLY A 43 6.23 -23.38 3.35
N LYS A 44 6.47 -22.33 4.13
CA LYS A 44 5.47 -21.39 4.63
C LYS A 44 5.84 -19.95 4.23
N TYR A 45 4.83 -19.13 4.04
CA TYR A 45 5.00 -17.69 3.81
C TYR A 45 5.00 -16.95 5.15
N TYR A 46 5.96 -16.06 5.33
CA TYR A 46 6.09 -15.20 6.49
C TYR A 46 6.08 -13.75 6.04
N LEU A 47 5.22 -12.95 6.64
CA LEU A 47 5.07 -11.53 6.37
C LEU A 47 5.36 -10.74 7.65
N PHE A 48 6.44 -9.98 7.64
CA PHE A 48 6.88 -9.13 8.73
C PHE A 48 6.66 -7.67 8.36
N PRO A 49 5.58 -7.05 8.83
CA PRO A 49 5.35 -5.62 8.60
C PRO A 49 5.77 -4.78 9.80
N SER A 50 5.95 -3.49 9.56
CA SER A 50 5.99 -2.48 10.62
C SER A 50 4.64 -2.38 11.33
N MET A 51 4.65 -1.80 12.53
CA MET A 51 3.50 -1.28 13.26
C MET A 51 2.53 -2.35 13.82
N THR A 52 2.89 -3.62 13.81
CA THR A 52 2.00 -4.70 14.31
C THR A 52 2.54 -5.41 15.55
N GLY A 53 3.79 -5.17 15.95
CA GLY A 53 4.44 -5.87 17.05
C GLY A 53 4.59 -7.38 16.84
N GLY A 54 4.46 -7.84 15.61
CA GLY A 54 4.47 -9.25 15.25
C GLY A 54 4.62 -9.50 13.76
N PHE A 55 4.35 -10.73 13.37
CA PHE A 55 4.36 -11.17 11.98
C PHE A 55 3.16 -12.05 11.68
N PHE A 56 2.90 -12.23 10.39
CA PHE A 56 1.87 -13.12 9.90
C PHE A 56 2.50 -14.31 9.18
N ARG A 57 1.88 -15.48 9.33
CA ARG A 57 2.27 -16.72 8.65
C ARG A 57 1.12 -17.26 7.83
N SER A 58 1.41 -17.75 6.64
CA SER A 58 0.44 -18.42 5.76
C SER A 58 1.02 -19.68 5.13
N GLY A 59 0.15 -20.64 4.82
CA GLY A 59 0.47 -21.79 3.98
C GLY A 59 0.05 -21.61 2.52
N ASP A 60 -0.78 -20.60 2.21
CA ASP A 60 -1.47 -20.46 0.92
C ASP A 60 -1.58 -19.01 0.39
N LEU A 61 -0.96 -18.03 1.06
CA LEU A 61 -1.08 -16.58 0.80
C LEU A 61 -2.49 -16.00 1.03
N ILE A 62 -3.43 -16.78 1.55
CA ILE A 62 -4.83 -16.40 1.69
C ILE A 62 -5.22 -16.27 3.15
N ARG A 63 -4.90 -17.28 3.94
CA ARG A 63 -5.19 -17.36 5.37
C ARG A 63 -3.92 -17.08 6.15
N TRP A 64 -4.01 -16.16 7.07
CA TRP A 64 -2.87 -15.67 7.82
C TRP A 64 -3.10 -15.79 9.32
N ASP A 65 -2.16 -16.40 10.02
CA ASP A 65 -2.12 -16.45 11.48
C ASP A 65 -1.12 -15.41 12.00
N TYR A 66 -1.49 -14.69 13.06
CA TYR A 66 -0.62 -13.72 13.71
C TYR A 66 0.25 -14.37 14.79
N PHE A 67 1.51 -13.96 14.84
CA PHE A 67 2.48 -14.33 15.89
C PHE A 67 3.15 -13.08 16.44
N PRO A 68 3.20 -12.89 17.78
CA PRO A 68 3.92 -11.77 18.36
C PRO A 68 5.43 -11.96 18.22
N LEU A 69 6.17 -10.86 18.02
CA LEU A 69 7.61 -10.84 18.15
C LEU A 69 8.02 -10.73 19.63
N PRO A 70 9.16 -11.31 20.03
CA PRO A 70 9.68 -11.15 21.38
C PRO A 70 10.20 -9.72 21.61
N ASP A 71 10.08 -9.20 22.84
CA ASP A 71 10.53 -7.86 23.25
C ASP A 71 12.05 -7.62 23.07
N THR A 72 12.81 -8.67 22.79
CA THR A 72 14.25 -8.58 22.51
C THR A 72 14.58 -8.05 21.13
N LEU A 73 13.60 -8.03 20.21
CA LEU A 73 13.76 -7.49 18.88
C LEU A 73 13.31 -6.01 18.83
N PRO A 74 13.85 -5.19 17.92
CA PRO A 74 13.33 -3.85 17.71
C PRO A 74 11.92 -3.93 17.10
N LEU A 75 10.93 -3.33 17.78
CA LEU A 75 9.50 -3.48 17.47
C LEU A 75 8.82 -2.21 17.01
N SER A 76 9.51 -1.09 17.00
CA SER A 76 8.86 0.19 16.81
C SER A 76 9.42 0.93 15.60
N ASP A 77 8.52 1.37 14.72
CA ASP A 77 8.83 2.15 13.52
C ASP A 77 10.10 1.61 12.82
N TYR A 78 10.09 0.33 12.59
CA TYR A 78 11.29 -0.46 12.46
C TYR A 78 11.53 -0.97 11.04
N ALA A 79 10.57 -0.84 10.12
CA ALA A 79 10.67 -1.32 8.75
C ALA A 79 11.50 -2.64 8.67
N PRO A 80 10.95 -3.77 9.13
CA PRO A 80 11.72 -4.98 9.30
C PRO A 80 12.08 -5.60 7.95
N ASP A 81 13.29 -6.15 7.86
CA ASP A 81 13.67 -7.05 6.77
C ASP A 81 13.81 -8.48 7.27
N VAL A 82 13.29 -9.43 6.51
CA VAL A 82 13.52 -10.86 6.73
C VAL A 82 14.00 -11.53 5.47
N ARG A 83 15.00 -12.44 5.64
CA ARG A 83 15.57 -13.24 4.55
C ARG A 83 15.80 -14.68 4.97
N ALA A 84 15.47 -15.60 4.08
CA ALA A 84 15.82 -17.00 4.23
C ALA A 84 17.25 -17.24 3.72
N VAL A 85 18.13 -17.72 4.59
CA VAL A 85 19.51 -18.08 4.25
C VAL A 85 19.81 -19.47 4.82
N GLY A 86 19.83 -20.47 3.97
CA GLY A 86 19.95 -21.87 4.38
C GLY A 86 18.81 -22.27 5.32
N ASP A 87 19.16 -22.79 6.51
CA ASP A 87 18.20 -23.22 7.53
C ASP A 87 17.68 -22.09 8.43
N TYR A 88 18.15 -20.87 8.22
CA TYR A 88 17.83 -19.72 9.07
C TYR A 88 16.96 -18.68 8.36
N LEU A 89 16.10 -18.07 9.11
CA LEU A 89 15.48 -16.79 8.82
C LEU A 89 16.32 -15.73 9.53
N TYR A 90 16.86 -14.77 8.77
CA TYR A 90 17.51 -13.57 9.29
C TYR A 90 16.50 -12.45 9.43
N PHE A 91 16.63 -11.66 10.48
CA PHE A 91 15.83 -10.49 10.77
C PHE A 91 16.74 -9.30 11.04
N SER A 92 16.40 -8.15 10.47
CA SER A 92 17.02 -6.86 10.78
C SER A 92 15.95 -5.78 10.79
N ALA A 93 16.12 -4.75 11.63
CA ALA A 93 15.21 -3.64 11.74
C ALA A 93 15.93 -2.42 12.30
N SER A 94 15.41 -1.23 12.01
CA SER A 94 15.95 0.04 12.50
C SER A 94 15.87 0.14 14.03
N SER A 95 16.87 0.79 14.61
CA SER A 95 16.88 1.18 16.03
C SER A 95 17.42 2.59 16.12
N HIS A 96 16.58 3.56 16.46
CA HIS A 96 16.92 4.97 16.47
C HIS A 96 18.27 5.29 17.10
N ASP A 97 19.12 6.03 16.37
CA ASP A 97 20.40 6.60 16.83
C ASP A 97 21.41 5.61 17.47
N LYS A 98 21.25 4.34 17.21
CA LYS A 98 22.14 3.27 17.71
C LYS A 98 22.63 2.42 16.57
N ASN A 99 23.73 1.70 16.81
CA ASN A 99 24.10 0.58 15.96
C ASN A 99 22.96 -0.45 15.99
N CYS A 100 22.53 -0.90 14.81
CA CYS A 100 21.45 -1.85 14.70
C CYS A 100 22.03 -3.27 14.67
N ASN A 101 21.41 -4.18 15.42
CA ASN A 101 21.82 -5.58 15.47
C ASN A 101 21.16 -6.39 14.35
N PHE A 102 21.73 -7.55 14.05
CA PHE A 102 21.13 -8.56 13.20
C PHE A 102 20.70 -9.73 14.07
N TYR A 103 19.67 -10.42 13.63
CA TYR A 103 19.11 -11.56 14.36
C TYR A 103 18.87 -12.71 13.40
N ARG A 104 18.91 -13.96 13.89
CA ARG A 104 18.51 -15.11 13.10
C ARG A 104 17.82 -16.16 13.96
N THR A 105 16.94 -16.91 13.34
CA THR A 105 16.25 -18.04 13.97
C THR A 105 16.07 -19.19 12.99
N LYS A 106 15.95 -20.40 13.51
CA LYS A 106 15.50 -21.57 12.74
C LYS A 106 13.99 -21.75 12.77
N ASP A 107 13.34 -21.13 13.74
CA ASP A 107 11.90 -21.20 13.95
C ASP A 107 11.37 -19.84 14.49
N PRO A 108 10.86 -18.97 13.63
CA PRO A 108 10.36 -17.67 14.06
C PRO A 108 9.14 -17.79 14.99
N GLU A 109 8.37 -18.89 14.91
CA GLU A 109 7.19 -19.12 15.75
C GLU A 109 7.58 -19.44 17.21
N ALA A 110 8.81 -19.93 17.46
CA ALA A 110 9.33 -20.19 18.80
C ALA A 110 9.74 -18.90 19.55
N GLY A 111 9.93 -17.78 18.83
CA GLY A 111 10.34 -16.50 19.42
C GLY A 111 11.79 -16.47 19.93
N GLU A 112 12.61 -17.45 19.57
CA GLU A 112 14.03 -17.52 19.95
C GLU A 112 14.90 -17.05 18.80
N PHE A 113 15.66 -15.96 19.02
CA PHE A 113 16.56 -15.38 18.04
C PHE A 113 17.99 -15.30 18.58
N GLU A 114 18.95 -15.75 17.78
CA GLU A 114 20.38 -15.52 17.98
C GLU A 114 20.71 -14.10 17.50
N GLU A 115 21.42 -13.32 18.34
CA GLU A 115 21.74 -11.92 18.08
C GLU A 115 23.20 -11.76 17.62
N PHE A 116 23.41 -10.90 16.64
CA PHE A 116 24.72 -10.43 16.18
C PHE A 116 24.83 -8.93 16.48
N GLU A 117 25.86 -8.55 17.24
CA GLU A 117 26.14 -7.15 17.56
C GLU A 117 26.45 -6.34 16.30
N GLY A 118 25.65 -5.31 16.03
CA GLY A 118 25.84 -4.42 14.89
C GLY A 118 26.92 -3.37 15.13
N THR A 119 27.52 -2.90 14.03
CA THR A 119 28.62 -1.94 14.07
C THR A 119 28.29 -0.59 13.45
N PHE A 120 27.07 -0.43 12.90
CA PHE A 120 26.63 0.82 12.27
C PHE A 120 25.10 0.98 12.41
N PRO A 121 24.59 2.22 12.40
CA PRO A 121 23.16 2.48 12.33
C PRO A 121 22.67 2.29 10.90
N PHE A 122 21.43 1.80 10.75
CA PHE A 122 20.74 1.74 9.47
C PHE A 122 19.24 1.96 9.63
N TRP A 123 18.62 2.39 8.52
CA TRP A 123 17.17 2.54 8.36
C TRP A 123 16.73 1.77 7.13
N ASP A 124 15.53 1.17 7.18
CA ASP A 124 14.93 0.41 6.09
C ASP A 124 15.92 -0.60 5.52
N PRO A 125 16.30 -1.59 6.32
CA PRO A 125 17.30 -2.58 5.94
C PRO A 125 16.78 -3.54 4.89
N ASN A 126 17.71 -4.09 4.09
CA ASN A 126 17.47 -5.25 3.26
C ASN A 126 18.73 -6.13 3.16
N LEU A 127 18.61 -7.35 3.62
CA LEU A 127 19.67 -8.36 3.51
C LEU A 127 19.46 -9.19 2.24
N PHE A 128 20.51 -9.49 1.53
CA PHE A 128 20.48 -10.36 0.36
C PHE A 128 21.62 -11.37 0.43
N CYS A 129 21.30 -12.66 0.32
CA CYS A 129 22.28 -13.72 0.16
C CYS A 129 22.32 -14.15 -1.30
N ASP A 130 23.51 -14.03 -1.91
CA ASP A 130 23.71 -14.43 -3.30
C ASP A 130 23.91 -15.95 -3.44
N ASP A 131 23.87 -16.47 -4.66
CA ASP A 131 24.01 -17.90 -4.98
C ASP A 131 25.37 -18.48 -4.57
N ASP A 132 26.39 -17.65 -4.46
CA ASP A 132 27.74 -18.03 -4.00
C ASP A 132 27.91 -17.99 -2.47
N GLY A 133 26.83 -17.65 -1.74
CA GLY A 133 26.80 -17.58 -0.28
C GLY A 133 27.31 -16.26 0.31
N ARG A 134 27.70 -15.28 -0.52
CA ARG A 134 28.01 -13.94 -0.04
C ARG A 134 26.77 -13.20 0.40
N ILE A 135 26.89 -12.39 1.44
CA ILE A 135 25.80 -11.60 2.00
C ILE A 135 26.03 -10.13 1.68
N TYR A 136 25.02 -9.51 1.11
CA TYR A 136 24.97 -8.08 0.83
C TYR A 136 23.87 -7.43 1.66
N PHE A 137 24.07 -6.17 2.01
CA PHE A 137 23.15 -5.43 2.84
C PHE A 137 22.93 -4.04 2.29
N TYR A 138 21.66 -3.64 2.16
CA TYR A 138 21.22 -2.37 1.62
C TYR A 138 20.40 -1.65 2.69
N TRP A 139 20.49 -0.32 2.74
CA TRP A 139 19.71 0.49 3.68
C TRP A 139 19.64 1.93 3.23
N GLY A 140 18.61 2.65 3.69
CA GLY A 140 18.39 4.07 3.51
C GLY A 140 16.92 4.42 3.67
N CYS A 141 16.66 5.49 4.41
CA CYS A 141 15.36 6.13 4.54
C CYS A 141 15.61 7.61 4.78
N SER A 142 15.66 8.40 3.72
CA SER A 142 16.00 9.81 3.83
C SER A 142 15.59 10.60 2.59
N ASN A 143 15.24 11.85 2.80
CA ASN A 143 15.10 12.84 1.73
C ASN A 143 16.40 13.62 1.45
N MET A 144 17.52 13.27 2.10
CA MET A 144 18.82 13.93 1.94
C MET A 144 19.97 12.95 1.63
N GLU A 145 19.82 11.69 2.01
CA GLU A 145 20.84 10.66 1.88
C GLU A 145 20.36 9.57 0.90
N PRO A 146 21.27 8.97 0.12
CA PRO A 146 20.93 7.89 -0.79
C PRO A 146 20.73 6.55 -0.07
N ILE A 147 20.25 5.55 -0.81
CA ILE A 147 20.37 4.14 -0.41
C ILE A 147 21.82 3.70 -0.57
N TYR A 148 22.34 3.07 0.46
CA TYR A 148 23.69 2.53 0.51
C TYR A 148 23.69 0.99 0.42
N GLY A 149 24.85 0.43 0.09
CA GLY A 149 25.06 -1.01 0.11
C GLY A 149 26.50 -1.39 0.52
N VAL A 150 26.62 -2.56 1.16
CA VAL A 150 27.90 -3.17 1.56
C VAL A 150 27.84 -4.69 1.38
N GLU A 151 29.01 -5.34 1.35
CA GLU A 151 29.14 -6.77 1.59
C GLU A 151 29.38 -7.02 3.07
N LEU A 152 28.71 -8.02 3.65
CA LEU A 152 28.85 -8.42 5.04
C LEU A 152 29.58 -9.77 5.17
N ASP A 153 30.34 -9.91 6.23
CA ASP A 153 30.90 -11.19 6.66
C ASP A 153 29.75 -12.10 7.16
N PRO A 154 29.55 -13.29 6.59
CA PRO A 154 28.41 -14.14 6.93
C PRO A 154 28.48 -14.75 8.35
N GLU A 155 29.66 -14.76 8.99
CA GLU A 155 29.80 -15.27 10.35
C GLU A 155 29.61 -14.20 11.43
N THR A 156 29.96 -12.95 11.12
CA THR A 156 29.94 -11.86 12.11
C THR A 156 28.95 -10.74 11.79
N MET A 157 28.36 -10.72 10.59
CA MET A 157 27.50 -9.66 10.05
C MET A 157 28.17 -8.27 10.03
N ARG A 158 29.51 -8.21 10.02
CA ARG A 158 30.28 -6.97 9.94
C ARG A 158 30.60 -6.60 8.49
N PRO A 159 30.64 -5.31 8.13
CA PRO A 159 31.00 -4.88 6.79
C PRO A 159 32.40 -5.34 6.37
N LEU A 160 32.49 -5.97 5.20
CA LEU A 160 33.75 -6.34 4.52
C LEU A 160 34.19 -5.26 3.53
N THR A 161 33.28 -4.39 3.11
CA THR A 161 33.57 -3.32 2.14
C THR A 161 33.19 -1.96 2.71
N GLU A 162 33.71 -0.90 2.15
CA GLU A 162 33.21 0.45 2.37
C GLU A 162 31.79 0.56 1.78
N LYS A 163 30.94 1.41 2.41
CA LYS A 163 29.60 1.67 1.90
C LYS A 163 29.66 2.35 0.53
N LYS A 164 28.82 1.89 -0.37
CA LYS A 164 28.66 2.46 -1.71
C LYS A 164 27.26 3.06 -1.86
N VAL A 165 27.15 4.11 -2.66
CA VAL A 165 25.86 4.65 -3.09
C VAL A 165 25.25 3.70 -4.11
N MET A 166 24.01 3.24 -3.84
CA MET A 166 23.26 2.38 -4.73
C MET A 166 22.26 3.19 -5.56
N ILE A 167 21.39 3.97 -4.88
CA ILE A 167 20.32 4.76 -5.50
C ILE A 167 20.29 6.12 -4.83
N ALA A 168 20.24 7.18 -5.63
CA ALA A 168 20.00 8.55 -5.18
C ALA A 168 18.79 9.13 -5.92
N ALA A 169 18.02 9.98 -5.26
CA ALA A 169 16.86 10.64 -5.84
C ALA A 169 17.21 11.52 -7.04
N ASP A 170 16.36 11.49 -8.07
CA ASP A 170 16.40 12.42 -9.20
C ASP A 170 14.98 12.86 -9.62
N PRO A 171 14.25 13.58 -8.74
CA PRO A 171 12.85 13.96 -8.99
C PRO A 171 12.67 14.93 -10.17
N LYS A 172 13.77 15.49 -10.69
CA LYS A 172 13.75 16.31 -11.91
C LYS A 172 13.59 15.46 -13.16
N ARG A 173 14.14 14.25 -13.15
CA ARG A 173 14.11 13.31 -14.26
C ARG A 173 13.05 12.23 -14.08
N ILE A 174 12.77 11.85 -12.83
CA ILE A 174 11.92 10.73 -12.45
C ILE A 174 10.64 11.29 -11.80
N GLY A 175 9.54 11.28 -12.55
CA GLY A 175 8.30 11.91 -12.14
C GLY A 175 7.68 11.29 -10.88
N PHE A 176 7.74 9.97 -10.73
CA PHE A 176 7.17 9.28 -9.57
C PHE A 176 7.94 9.52 -8.26
N GLU A 177 9.15 10.05 -8.32
CA GLU A 177 9.90 10.46 -7.11
C GLU A 177 9.46 11.84 -6.59
N ARG A 178 8.70 12.65 -7.32
CA ARG A 178 8.29 13.97 -6.86
C ARG A 178 7.25 13.89 -5.76
N VAL A 179 7.48 14.62 -4.65
CA VAL A 179 6.50 14.75 -3.56
C VAL A 179 5.20 15.40 -4.02
N GLY A 180 4.11 15.12 -3.32
CA GLY A 180 2.75 15.58 -3.58
C GLY A 180 1.84 14.47 -4.06
N GLU A 181 0.57 14.78 -4.23
CA GLU A 181 -0.43 13.87 -4.77
C GLU A 181 -0.39 13.88 -6.31
N ASP A 182 -0.94 12.85 -6.96
CA ASP A 182 -0.92 12.71 -8.42
C ASP A 182 -1.50 13.93 -9.18
N HIS A 183 -2.44 14.62 -8.56
CA HIS A 183 -3.11 15.80 -9.12
C HIS A 183 -2.85 17.09 -8.32
N VAL A 184 -2.03 17.04 -7.28
CA VAL A 184 -1.70 18.18 -6.40
C VAL A 184 -0.18 18.30 -6.31
N PRO A 185 0.38 19.45 -6.67
CA PRO A 185 1.83 19.68 -6.56
C PRO A 185 2.28 19.65 -5.11
N GLY A 186 3.59 19.49 -4.91
CA GLY A 186 4.22 19.71 -3.61
C GLY A 186 4.08 21.16 -3.14
N LYS A 187 4.62 21.43 -1.95
CA LYS A 187 4.59 22.76 -1.34
C LYS A 187 5.35 23.78 -2.20
N SER A 188 4.88 25.00 -2.24
CA SER A 188 5.65 26.13 -2.80
C SER A 188 6.82 26.52 -1.88
N ASP A 189 7.83 27.18 -2.42
CA ASP A 189 8.95 27.69 -1.63
C ASP A 189 8.50 28.62 -0.48
N ALA A 190 7.42 29.37 -0.69
CA ALA A 190 6.84 30.25 0.33
C ALA A 190 6.22 29.45 1.50
N GLU A 191 5.55 28.33 1.22
CA GLU A 191 5.01 27.44 2.24
C GLU A 191 6.13 26.76 3.03
N VAL A 192 7.16 26.27 2.34
CA VAL A 192 8.33 25.67 2.99
C VAL A 192 9.01 26.67 3.91
N GLU A 193 9.22 27.92 3.46
CA GLU A 193 9.84 28.97 4.26
C GLU A 193 8.98 29.33 5.48
N ALA A 194 7.65 29.41 5.32
CA ALA A 194 6.74 29.67 6.43
C ALA A 194 6.81 28.56 7.50
N MET A 195 6.94 27.30 7.10
CA MET A 195 7.11 26.17 8.03
C MET A 195 8.45 26.26 8.78
N ILE A 196 9.53 26.62 8.10
CA ILE A 196 10.85 26.85 8.71
C ILE A 196 10.77 27.95 9.77
N GLU A 197 10.20 29.11 9.42
CA GLU A 197 10.05 30.22 10.37
C GLU A 197 9.17 29.85 11.57
N MET A 198 8.09 29.11 11.36
CA MET A 198 7.24 28.61 12.44
C MET A 198 8.01 27.67 13.37
N MET A 199 8.82 26.75 12.83
CA MET A 199 9.63 25.84 13.65
C MET A 199 10.69 26.60 14.45
N ILE A 200 11.36 27.57 13.83
CA ILE A 200 12.36 28.42 14.51
C ILE A 200 11.71 29.24 15.64
N ALA A 201 10.52 29.79 15.39
CA ALA A 201 9.79 30.58 16.40
C ALA A 201 9.36 29.76 17.63
N ASN A 202 9.13 28.45 17.44
CA ASN A 202 8.76 27.52 18.51
C ASN A 202 9.95 26.72 19.06
N ALA A 203 11.17 27.01 18.61
CA ALA A 203 12.35 26.29 19.06
C ALA A 203 12.64 26.57 20.56
N PRO A 204 13.19 25.58 21.31
CA PRO A 204 13.58 25.77 22.71
C PRO A 204 14.50 26.96 22.91
N GLU A 205 14.37 27.65 24.08
CA GLU A 205 15.23 28.75 24.43
C GLU A 205 16.71 28.34 24.40
N GLY A 206 17.55 29.12 23.70
CA GLY A 206 18.97 28.82 23.52
C GLY A 206 19.32 28.04 22.26
N THR A 207 18.33 27.69 21.43
CA THR A 207 18.58 27.07 20.11
C THR A 207 19.39 28.05 19.23
N VAL A 208 20.52 27.58 18.68
CA VAL A 208 21.34 28.37 17.75
C VAL A 208 20.70 28.31 16.36
N VAL A 209 20.14 29.40 15.91
CA VAL A 209 19.56 29.54 14.57
C VAL A 209 20.65 29.98 13.61
N ASP A 210 21.27 29.06 12.93
CA ASP A 210 22.31 29.29 11.91
C ASP A 210 21.89 28.73 10.54
N ASP A 211 22.73 28.90 9.54
CA ASP A 211 22.50 28.44 8.18
C ASP A 211 22.41 26.89 8.12
N ARG A 212 23.08 26.20 9.04
CA ARG A 212 23.05 24.73 9.11
C ARG A 212 21.67 24.25 9.57
N LEU A 213 21.12 24.83 10.64
CA LEU A 213 19.77 24.51 11.11
C LEU A 213 18.74 24.81 10.01
N ARG A 214 18.85 26.00 9.36
CA ARG A 214 17.94 26.35 8.27
C ARG A 214 18.02 25.38 7.09
N ALA A 215 19.22 24.95 6.71
CA ALA A 215 19.41 23.94 5.65
C ALA A 215 18.80 22.59 6.04
N GLN A 216 18.97 22.17 7.30
CA GLN A 216 18.37 20.95 7.82
C GLN A 216 16.84 21.01 7.82
N LEU A 217 16.26 22.11 8.30
CA LEU A 217 14.80 22.33 8.29
C LEU A 217 14.25 22.38 6.86
N ARG A 218 15.00 22.99 5.92
CA ARG A 218 14.63 23.01 4.51
C ARG A 218 14.64 21.60 3.90
N GLY A 219 15.58 20.76 4.26
CA GLY A 219 15.58 19.34 3.91
C GLY A 219 14.33 18.64 4.45
N TRP A 220 13.96 18.85 5.71
CA TRP A 220 12.79 18.19 6.32
C TRP A 220 11.44 18.68 5.77
N PHE A 221 11.30 20.00 5.51
CA PHE A 221 10.02 20.58 5.06
C PHE A 221 9.93 20.77 3.55
N GLY A 222 11.04 20.60 2.84
CA GLY A 222 11.12 20.78 1.39
C GLY A 222 10.39 19.71 0.61
N ASN A 223 10.60 19.74 -0.70
CA ASN A 223 10.02 18.77 -1.64
C ASN A 223 11.07 17.76 -2.12
N ASP A 224 12.13 17.54 -1.35
CA ASP A 224 13.06 16.46 -1.63
C ASP A 224 12.41 15.12 -1.23
N PRO A 225 12.30 14.15 -2.14
CA PRO A 225 11.60 12.92 -1.87
C PRO A 225 12.37 12.03 -0.90
N TYR A 226 11.65 11.30 -0.06
CA TYR A 226 12.23 10.15 0.60
C TYR A 226 12.58 9.09 -0.45
N ILE A 227 13.77 8.51 -0.29
CA ILE A 227 14.22 7.30 -0.99
C ILE A 227 14.50 6.28 0.09
N GLU A 228 13.77 5.17 0.06
CA GLU A 228 13.73 4.22 1.16
C GLU A 228 13.38 2.81 0.68
N GLY A 229 13.12 1.86 1.58
CA GLY A 229 12.50 0.57 1.27
C GLY A 229 13.28 -0.30 0.28
N ALA A 230 14.60 -0.41 0.45
CA ALA A 230 15.43 -1.23 -0.42
C ALA A 230 14.98 -2.70 -0.41
N TRP A 231 14.85 -3.33 -1.58
CA TRP A 231 14.62 -4.77 -1.71
C TRP A 231 15.35 -5.35 -2.92
N MET A 232 16.28 -6.28 -2.67
CA MET A 232 17.05 -6.94 -3.73
C MET A 232 16.38 -8.24 -4.19
N THR A 233 16.19 -8.35 -5.51
CA THR A 233 15.80 -9.59 -6.19
C THR A 233 16.85 -9.94 -7.24
N LYS A 234 17.21 -11.22 -7.36
CA LYS A 234 18.07 -11.72 -8.44
C LYS A 234 17.25 -12.59 -9.38
N HIS A 235 17.36 -12.34 -10.67
CA HIS A 235 16.69 -13.14 -11.71
C HIS A 235 17.60 -13.23 -12.95
N ASP A 236 17.79 -14.44 -13.47
CA ASP A 236 18.62 -14.72 -14.66
C ASP A 236 20.01 -14.06 -14.64
N GLY A 237 20.65 -14.06 -13.44
CA GLY A 237 22.00 -13.51 -13.24
C GLY A 237 22.06 -11.99 -13.12
N ARG A 238 20.94 -11.28 -13.21
CA ARG A 238 20.83 -9.82 -13.01
C ARG A 238 20.25 -9.50 -11.63
N TYR A 239 20.61 -8.34 -11.11
CA TYR A 239 20.20 -7.83 -9.81
C TYR A 239 19.22 -6.67 -9.99
N TYR A 240 18.08 -6.76 -9.31
CA TYR A 240 16.98 -5.80 -9.34
C TYR A 240 16.83 -5.22 -7.94
N LEU A 241 17.32 -3.99 -7.76
CA LEU A 241 17.19 -3.28 -6.48
C LEU A 241 15.99 -2.37 -6.55
N GLN A 242 14.94 -2.74 -5.83
CA GLN A 242 13.75 -1.93 -5.63
C GLN A 242 14.03 -0.83 -4.60
N PHE A 243 13.27 0.26 -4.69
CA PHE A 243 13.30 1.37 -3.74
C PHE A 243 11.96 2.08 -3.75
N ALA A 244 11.55 2.63 -2.62
CA ALA A 244 10.31 3.38 -2.49
C ALA A 244 10.53 4.89 -2.57
N ALA A 245 9.56 5.60 -3.13
CA ALA A 245 9.48 7.05 -3.24
C ALA A 245 8.02 7.50 -3.49
N PRO A 246 7.65 8.78 -3.26
CA PRO A 246 8.41 9.85 -2.62
C PRO A 246 8.21 9.94 -1.10
N GLY A 247 7.29 9.16 -0.54
CA GLY A 247 6.91 9.12 0.87
C GLY A 247 5.53 8.50 1.06
N THR A 248 5.34 7.78 2.15
CA THR A 248 4.15 6.95 2.42
C THR A 248 2.86 7.77 2.64
N GLU A 249 2.98 9.07 2.88
CA GLU A 249 1.85 9.99 3.05
C GLU A 249 1.16 10.40 1.76
N TYR A 250 1.67 9.97 0.59
CA TYR A 250 1.12 10.33 -0.72
C TYR A 250 0.42 9.15 -1.39
N ASN A 251 -0.63 9.42 -2.18
CA ASN A 251 -1.31 8.39 -2.97
C ASN A 251 -0.42 7.82 -4.08
N ILE A 252 0.62 8.53 -4.46
CA ILE A 252 1.61 8.12 -5.46
C ILE A 252 2.80 7.35 -4.87
N TYR A 253 2.78 7.02 -3.59
CA TYR A 253 3.82 6.18 -2.98
C TYR A 253 3.99 4.89 -3.79
N SER A 254 5.21 4.62 -4.23
CA SER A 254 5.50 3.61 -5.26
C SER A 254 6.85 2.96 -5.05
N ASP A 255 7.06 1.80 -5.66
CA ASP A 255 8.39 1.22 -5.80
C ASP A 255 8.92 1.45 -7.21
N GLY A 256 10.12 2.03 -7.29
CA GLY A 256 10.97 1.99 -8.47
C GLY A 256 11.89 0.79 -8.45
N VAL A 257 12.54 0.49 -9.58
CA VAL A 257 13.55 -0.56 -9.67
C VAL A 257 14.75 -0.12 -10.51
N CYS A 258 15.94 -0.38 -9.97
CA CYS A 258 17.20 -0.23 -10.69
C CYS A 258 17.83 -1.60 -10.94
N VAL A 259 18.54 -1.77 -12.04
CA VAL A 259 19.13 -3.03 -12.48
C VAL A 259 20.64 -2.94 -12.60
N SER A 260 21.32 -4.05 -12.32
CA SER A 260 22.77 -4.19 -12.42
C SER A 260 23.19 -5.63 -12.74
N ASP A 261 24.40 -5.81 -13.25
CA ASP A 261 25.05 -7.12 -13.40
C ASP A 261 25.87 -7.52 -12.16
N ALA A 262 25.89 -6.68 -11.12
CA ALA A 262 26.61 -6.95 -9.87
C ALA A 262 25.80 -6.47 -8.66
N PRO A 263 25.88 -7.16 -7.49
CA PRO A 263 25.06 -6.86 -6.31
C PRO A 263 25.34 -5.48 -5.69
N LEU A 264 26.53 -4.93 -5.86
CA LEU A 264 26.91 -3.58 -5.41
C LEU A 264 27.05 -2.59 -6.57
N GLY A 265 26.33 -2.81 -7.66
CA GLY A 265 26.24 -1.91 -8.79
C GLY A 265 27.47 -1.86 -9.71
N PRO A 266 27.51 -0.87 -10.63
CA PRO A 266 26.60 0.27 -10.72
C PRO A 266 25.19 -0.11 -11.14
N PHE A 267 24.19 0.55 -10.55
CA PHE A 267 22.78 0.37 -10.87
C PHE A 267 22.31 1.43 -11.89
N THR A 268 21.41 1.02 -12.78
CA THR A 268 20.72 1.89 -13.74
C THR A 268 19.21 1.70 -13.60
N LEU A 269 18.45 2.77 -13.75
CA LEU A 269 16.98 2.70 -13.70
C LEU A 269 16.47 1.76 -14.79
N ALA A 270 15.58 0.84 -14.46
CA ALA A 270 14.91 -0.02 -15.43
C ALA A 270 13.97 0.79 -16.34
N HIS A 271 13.65 0.27 -17.54
CA HIS A 271 12.81 0.99 -18.50
C HIS A 271 11.34 1.06 -18.05
N SER A 272 10.84 0.00 -17.41
CA SER A 272 9.44 -0.09 -16.94
C SER A 272 9.31 0.40 -15.51
N ASN A 273 9.50 1.71 -15.29
CA ASN A 273 9.31 2.36 -14.00
C ASN A 273 8.11 3.35 -14.02
N PRO A 274 7.42 3.49 -12.86
CA PRO A 274 7.63 2.81 -11.56
C PRO A 274 7.25 1.32 -11.63
N TYR A 275 7.94 0.46 -10.87
CA TYR A 275 7.68 -0.98 -10.83
C TYR A 275 6.32 -1.30 -10.23
N SER A 276 6.02 -0.72 -9.07
CA SER A 276 4.75 -0.86 -8.36
C SER A 276 4.16 0.52 -8.12
N TYR A 277 2.95 0.76 -8.64
CA TYR A 277 2.32 2.08 -8.64
C TYR A 277 0.81 1.99 -8.73
N GLN A 278 0.12 2.37 -7.66
CA GLN A 278 -1.35 2.39 -7.59
C GLN A 278 -1.85 3.76 -7.07
N PRO A 279 -1.88 4.81 -7.92
CA PRO A 279 -2.23 6.15 -7.49
C PRO A 279 -3.73 6.39 -7.37
N GLY A 280 -4.56 5.50 -7.90
CA GLY A 280 -6.01 5.58 -7.94
C GLY A 280 -6.69 4.27 -7.56
N GLY A 281 -8.01 4.23 -7.65
CA GLY A 281 -8.83 3.13 -7.17
C GLY A 281 -9.37 3.38 -5.77
N TYR A 282 -9.86 2.33 -5.10
CA TYR A 282 -10.34 2.37 -3.74
C TYR A 282 -9.23 2.63 -2.73
N ALA A 283 -8.09 1.94 -2.90
CA ALA A 283 -6.92 2.00 -2.04
C ALA A 283 -5.69 2.40 -2.85
N CYS A 284 -4.99 3.44 -2.41
CA CYS A 284 -3.85 4.02 -3.10
C CYS A 284 -2.54 3.72 -2.40
N GLY A 285 -1.43 3.90 -3.12
CA GLY A 285 -0.08 3.62 -2.63
C GLY A 285 0.34 2.18 -2.91
N ALA A 286 1.61 1.97 -3.22
CA ALA A 286 2.18 0.66 -3.50
C ALA A 286 3.70 0.68 -3.34
N GLY A 287 4.20 1.40 -2.32
CA GLY A 287 5.63 1.56 -2.04
C GLY A 287 6.11 0.79 -0.82
N HIS A 288 7.42 0.70 -0.65
CA HIS A 288 8.15 0.00 0.38
C HIS A 288 7.74 -1.46 0.46
N GLY A 289 7.89 -2.15 -0.67
CA GLY A 289 7.42 -3.51 -0.82
C GLY A 289 8.53 -4.55 -0.91
N SER A 290 8.10 -5.79 -0.96
CA SER A 290 8.97 -6.95 -1.18
C SER A 290 8.43 -7.83 -2.30
N THR A 291 9.35 -8.44 -3.06
CA THR A 291 9.04 -9.32 -4.18
C THR A 291 9.56 -10.73 -3.90
N LEU A 292 8.71 -11.74 -4.07
CA LEU A 292 9.08 -13.13 -3.84
C LEU A 292 8.52 -14.05 -4.91
N GLN A 293 9.11 -15.22 -5.05
CA GLN A 293 8.59 -16.33 -5.83
C GLN A 293 7.92 -17.34 -4.91
N ASP A 294 6.70 -17.77 -5.24
CA ASP A 294 5.96 -18.76 -4.48
C ASP A 294 6.41 -20.21 -4.77
N LEU A 295 5.83 -21.17 -4.04
CA LEU A 295 6.11 -22.60 -4.22
C LEU A 295 5.78 -23.14 -5.61
N THR A 296 4.97 -22.45 -6.40
CA THR A 296 4.58 -22.83 -7.76
C THR A 296 5.43 -22.16 -8.83
N GLY A 297 6.35 -21.25 -8.43
CA GLY A 297 7.19 -20.49 -9.32
C GLY A 297 6.59 -19.16 -9.80
N ARG A 298 5.42 -18.75 -9.29
CA ARG A 298 4.81 -17.46 -9.59
C ARG A 298 5.44 -16.36 -8.74
N TRP A 299 5.52 -15.17 -9.30
CA TRP A 299 6.03 -14.00 -8.61
C TRP A 299 4.90 -13.18 -8.00
N TRP A 300 5.18 -12.65 -6.83
CA TRP A 300 4.28 -11.80 -6.05
C TRP A 300 5.02 -10.57 -5.56
N HIS A 301 4.28 -9.46 -5.50
CA HIS A 301 4.73 -8.23 -4.87
C HIS A 301 3.76 -7.84 -3.77
N THR A 302 4.28 -7.52 -2.59
CA THR A 302 3.51 -6.96 -1.48
C THR A 302 4.06 -5.60 -1.12
N SER A 303 3.21 -4.65 -0.80
CA SER A 303 3.62 -3.30 -0.41
C SER A 303 2.58 -2.58 0.44
N THR A 304 2.93 -1.38 0.86
CA THR A 304 2.11 -0.51 1.69
C THR A 304 0.95 0.10 0.91
N ILE A 305 -0.26 0.01 1.45
CA ILE A 305 -1.45 0.76 1.02
C ILE A 305 -1.73 1.85 2.06
N ARG A 306 -1.97 3.08 1.61
CA ARG A 306 -2.35 4.20 2.46
C ARG A 306 -3.87 4.23 2.66
N ILE A 307 -4.34 4.23 3.90
CA ILE A 307 -5.76 4.36 4.22
C ILE A 307 -6.12 5.72 4.84
N ALA A 308 -5.26 6.31 5.64
CA ALA A 308 -5.34 7.67 6.16
C ALA A 308 -6.73 8.07 6.70
N ASN A 309 -7.37 7.20 7.50
CA ASN A 309 -8.62 7.50 8.18
C ASN A 309 -8.40 8.35 9.44
N ASN A 310 -7.36 8.06 10.21
CA ASN A 310 -7.02 8.73 11.46
C ASN A 310 -5.83 9.69 11.30
N HIS A 311 -4.81 9.28 10.57
CA HIS A 311 -3.62 10.09 10.31
C HIS A 311 -2.99 9.73 8.96
N ASN A 312 -2.14 10.62 8.43
CA ASN A 312 -1.57 10.47 7.07
C ASN A 312 -0.72 9.21 6.85
N PHE A 313 -0.16 8.66 7.93
CA PHE A 313 0.68 7.45 7.90
C PHE A 313 -0.09 6.18 8.26
N GLU A 314 -1.41 6.19 8.32
CA GLU A 314 -2.22 4.99 8.57
C GLU A 314 -2.28 4.13 7.31
N ARG A 315 -1.86 2.87 7.45
CA ARG A 315 -1.52 1.99 6.33
C ARG A 315 -2.09 0.58 6.49
N ARG A 316 -2.18 -0.12 5.37
CA ARG A 316 -2.51 -1.54 5.26
C ARG A 316 -1.53 -2.20 4.27
N ILE A 317 -1.68 -3.51 4.09
CA ILE A 317 -0.86 -4.30 3.18
C ILE A 317 -1.66 -4.68 1.94
N GLY A 318 -1.02 -4.55 0.78
CA GLY A 318 -1.49 -5.07 -0.50
C GLY A 318 -0.65 -6.22 -1.01
N LEU A 319 -1.24 -7.06 -1.85
CA LEU A 319 -0.58 -8.18 -2.52
C LEU A 319 -1.02 -8.22 -3.98
N TRP A 320 -0.07 -8.26 -4.90
CA TRP A 320 -0.32 -8.28 -6.34
C TRP A 320 0.54 -9.31 -7.05
N LYS A 321 0.07 -9.75 -8.21
CA LYS A 321 0.86 -10.59 -9.12
C LYS A 321 1.98 -9.77 -9.73
N ALA A 322 3.17 -10.36 -9.75
CA ALA A 322 4.36 -9.77 -10.36
C ALA A 322 5.01 -10.77 -11.32
N GLY A 323 6.05 -10.36 -12.01
CA GLY A 323 6.80 -11.24 -12.90
C GLY A 323 7.88 -10.55 -13.67
N PHE A 324 8.57 -11.34 -14.47
CA PHE A 324 9.54 -10.85 -15.44
C PHE A 324 9.02 -11.15 -16.84
N ASP A 325 9.13 -10.18 -17.74
CA ASP A 325 8.83 -10.39 -19.14
C ASP A 325 10.00 -11.05 -19.90
N ALA A 326 9.82 -11.27 -21.20
CA ALA A 326 10.82 -11.93 -22.04
C ALA A 326 12.14 -11.12 -22.19
N ASP A 327 12.10 -9.82 -21.92
CA ASP A 327 13.27 -8.94 -21.98
C ASP A 327 13.93 -8.77 -20.61
N GLY A 328 13.37 -9.42 -19.57
CA GLY A 328 13.82 -9.33 -18.18
C GLY A 328 13.36 -8.06 -17.47
N GLU A 329 12.32 -7.37 -17.95
CA GLU A 329 11.71 -6.28 -17.19
C GLU A 329 10.82 -6.84 -16.08
N LEU A 330 11.05 -6.37 -14.86
CA LEU A 330 10.22 -6.69 -13.71
C LEU A 330 8.94 -5.86 -13.75
N PHE A 331 7.78 -6.50 -13.62
CA PHE A 331 6.47 -5.84 -13.64
C PHE A 331 5.59 -6.26 -12.46
N CYS A 332 4.61 -5.41 -12.13
CA CYS A 332 3.56 -5.67 -11.16
C CYS A 332 2.18 -5.38 -11.78
N ASP A 333 1.26 -6.35 -11.76
CA ASP A 333 -0.09 -6.15 -12.32
C ASP A 333 -1.03 -5.52 -11.29
N GLN A 334 -1.20 -4.22 -11.38
CA GLN A 334 -2.07 -3.41 -10.51
C GLN A 334 -3.25 -2.77 -11.26
N ARG A 335 -3.56 -3.21 -12.49
CA ARG A 335 -4.62 -2.61 -13.34
C ARG A 335 -5.98 -2.51 -12.65
N TYR A 336 -6.35 -3.53 -11.92
CA TYR A 336 -7.53 -3.59 -11.06
C TYR A 336 -7.10 -4.08 -9.68
N GLY A 337 -6.04 -3.47 -9.15
CA GLY A 337 -5.25 -4.00 -8.04
C GLY A 337 -5.98 -4.08 -6.69
N ASP A 338 -7.15 -3.43 -6.59
CA ASP A 338 -8.05 -3.50 -5.43
C ASP A 338 -9.39 -4.21 -5.73
N TRP A 339 -9.53 -4.83 -6.91
CA TRP A 339 -10.67 -5.69 -7.25
C TRP A 339 -10.34 -7.16 -6.96
N PRO A 340 -11.37 -8.05 -6.85
CA PRO A 340 -11.13 -9.48 -6.69
C PRO A 340 -10.33 -10.07 -7.87
N TYR A 341 -9.38 -10.93 -7.53
CA TYR A 341 -8.60 -11.67 -8.53
C TYR A 341 -8.34 -13.13 -8.09
N GLU A 342 -8.15 -14.00 -9.06
CA GLU A 342 -7.78 -15.39 -8.83
C GLU A 342 -6.25 -15.52 -8.74
N PRO A 343 -5.68 -16.02 -7.64
CA PRO A 343 -4.23 -16.16 -7.49
C PRO A 343 -3.60 -17.09 -8.53
N ASP A 344 -4.37 -18.08 -8.99
CA ASP A 344 -3.89 -19.13 -9.90
C ASP A 344 -3.92 -18.74 -11.39
N THR A 345 -4.45 -17.57 -11.74
CA THR A 345 -4.44 -17.08 -13.13
C THR A 345 -3.15 -16.29 -13.42
N ASP A 346 -2.81 -16.19 -14.70
CA ASP A 346 -1.66 -15.40 -15.14
C ASP A 346 -1.83 -13.91 -14.80
N PRO A 347 -0.72 -13.15 -14.60
CA PRO A 347 -0.76 -11.69 -14.64
C PRO A 347 -1.47 -11.21 -15.91
N TRP A 348 -2.07 -10.03 -15.85
CA TRP A 348 -2.83 -9.42 -16.95
C TRP A 348 -4.16 -10.09 -17.29
N SER A 349 -4.59 -11.12 -16.50
CA SER A 349 -5.94 -11.67 -16.59
C SER A 349 -7.00 -10.62 -16.25
N ARG A 350 -8.19 -10.72 -16.84
CA ARG A 350 -9.32 -9.84 -16.50
C ARG A 350 -9.83 -10.15 -15.10
N PRO A 351 -10.32 -9.15 -14.35
CA PRO A 351 -11.01 -9.40 -13.09
C PRO A 351 -12.18 -10.37 -13.28
N PRO A 352 -12.37 -11.35 -12.39
CA PRO A 352 -13.46 -12.33 -12.48
C PRO A 352 -14.84 -11.70 -12.22
N PHE A 353 -14.88 -10.61 -11.46
CA PHE A 353 -16.08 -9.89 -11.06
C PHE A 353 -15.90 -8.39 -11.27
N LEU A 354 -17.00 -7.72 -11.58
CA LEU A 354 -17.06 -6.26 -11.80
C LEU A 354 -17.60 -5.58 -10.54
N LEU A 355 -17.17 -4.36 -10.27
CA LEU A 355 -17.71 -3.55 -9.19
C LEU A 355 -19.15 -3.14 -9.49
N LEU A 356 -20.07 -3.42 -8.57
CA LEU A 356 -21.49 -3.12 -8.69
C LEU A 356 -21.94 -1.96 -7.80
N SER A 357 -21.18 -1.66 -6.75
CA SER A 357 -21.59 -0.75 -5.68
C SER A 357 -21.25 0.73 -5.91
N TYR A 358 -20.34 1.07 -6.85
CA TYR A 358 -19.89 2.45 -7.02
C TYR A 358 -21.03 3.43 -7.24
N GLY A 359 -21.10 4.48 -6.39
CA GLY A 359 -22.08 5.56 -6.48
C GLY A 359 -23.53 5.12 -6.24
N LYS A 360 -23.78 3.87 -5.83
CA LYS A 360 -25.11 3.37 -5.51
C LYS A 360 -25.63 3.98 -4.21
N LYS A 361 -26.95 4.10 -4.12
CA LYS A 361 -27.61 4.76 -2.98
C LYS A 361 -27.47 3.96 -1.70
N VAL A 362 -27.05 4.62 -0.64
CA VAL A 362 -26.96 4.05 0.71
C VAL A 362 -27.94 4.75 1.65
N THR A 363 -28.54 3.98 2.56
CA THR A 363 -29.30 4.46 3.70
C THR A 363 -28.72 3.87 4.98
N ALA A 364 -28.62 4.69 6.03
CA ALA A 364 -28.15 4.27 7.34
C ALA A 364 -29.18 4.58 8.41
N SER A 365 -29.13 3.87 9.55
CA SER A 365 -30.00 4.10 10.71
C SER A 365 -29.65 5.41 11.42
N SER A 366 -28.36 5.77 11.42
CA SER A 366 -27.82 6.97 12.08
C SER A 366 -26.53 7.41 11.39
N GLY A 367 -25.87 8.43 11.92
CA GLY A 367 -24.60 8.94 11.43
C GLY A 367 -24.73 9.83 10.19
N THR A 368 -23.60 10.27 9.69
CA THR A 368 -23.48 11.13 8.51
C THR A 368 -22.72 10.41 7.40
N ASP A 369 -22.84 10.94 6.17
CA ASP A 369 -22.02 10.53 5.02
C ASP A 369 -22.10 9.04 4.67
N ALA A 370 -23.27 8.40 4.86
CA ALA A 370 -23.47 6.99 4.52
C ALA A 370 -23.08 6.67 3.06
N GLN A 371 -23.12 7.66 2.16
CA GLN A 371 -22.73 7.50 0.76
C GLN A 371 -21.23 7.24 0.58
N ALA A 372 -20.39 7.60 1.56
CA ALA A 372 -18.95 7.37 1.55
C ALA A 372 -18.58 5.88 1.39
N ILE A 373 -19.42 4.96 1.85
CA ILE A 373 -19.12 3.51 1.73
C ILE A 373 -19.20 2.95 0.30
N THR A 374 -19.57 3.79 -0.69
CA THR A 374 -19.68 3.41 -2.11
C THR A 374 -18.98 4.39 -3.05
N ASP A 375 -18.15 5.28 -2.55
CA ASP A 375 -17.45 6.30 -3.35
C ASP A 375 -16.09 5.84 -3.93
N GLU A 376 -15.67 4.60 -3.58
CA GLU A 376 -14.37 4.02 -3.95
C GLU A 376 -13.18 4.88 -3.47
N ASN A 377 -13.26 5.32 -2.21
CA ASN A 377 -12.19 6.04 -1.53
C ASN A 377 -12.03 5.55 -0.09
N ILE A 378 -11.03 4.73 0.19
CA ILE A 378 -10.80 4.13 1.51
C ILE A 378 -10.60 5.16 2.63
N LYS A 379 -10.27 6.42 2.29
CA LYS A 379 -10.03 7.51 3.26
C LYS A 379 -11.31 8.13 3.79
N THR A 380 -12.43 7.94 3.11
CA THR A 380 -13.77 8.39 3.54
C THR A 380 -14.50 7.27 4.25
N PHE A 381 -15.39 7.60 5.16
CA PHE A 381 -16.13 6.58 5.90
C PHE A 381 -17.48 7.10 6.42
N TRP A 382 -18.38 6.16 6.64
CA TRP A 382 -19.56 6.35 7.47
C TRP A 382 -19.27 5.88 8.89
N GLN A 383 -19.75 6.62 9.91
CA GLN A 383 -19.72 6.21 11.30
C GLN A 383 -21.11 6.34 11.92
N ALA A 384 -21.53 5.32 12.67
CA ALA A 384 -22.79 5.34 13.41
C ALA A 384 -22.74 6.31 14.59
N ASP A 385 -23.90 6.82 15.03
CA ASP A 385 -24.01 7.69 16.20
C ASP A 385 -23.88 6.92 17.54
N SER A 386 -23.99 5.59 17.50
CA SER A 386 -23.91 4.73 18.68
C SER A 386 -23.21 3.41 18.41
N ALA A 387 -22.81 2.72 19.49
CA ALA A 387 -22.25 1.36 19.45
C ALA A 387 -23.33 0.27 19.51
N GLU A 388 -24.61 0.62 19.37
CA GLU A 388 -25.72 -0.31 19.50
C GLU A 388 -25.78 -1.27 18.29
N ALA A 389 -26.06 -2.54 18.55
CA ALA A 389 -26.21 -3.56 17.50
C ALA A 389 -27.39 -3.31 16.54
N SER A 390 -28.27 -2.35 16.87
CA SER A 390 -29.36 -1.89 16.00
C SER A 390 -28.93 -1.00 14.85
N GLU A 391 -27.70 -0.50 14.87
CA GLU A 391 -27.15 0.30 13.78
C GLU A 391 -27.05 -0.52 12.49
N THR A 392 -27.48 0.09 11.39
CA THR A 392 -27.55 -0.61 10.08
C THR A 392 -27.18 0.31 8.94
N VAL A 393 -26.62 -0.27 7.88
CA VAL A 393 -26.52 0.37 6.56
C VAL A 393 -27.10 -0.55 5.50
N CYS A 394 -27.78 0.04 4.52
CA CYS A 394 -28.41 -0.66 3.41
C CYS A 394 -28.06 0.01 2.08
N LEU A 395 -27.45 -0.77 1.20
CA LEU A 395 -27.09 -0.41 -0.16
C LEU A 395 -28.22 -0.85 -1.12
N ASP A 396 -28.67 0.04 -2.01
CA ASP A 396 -29.59 -0.25 -3.13
C ASP A 396 -28.80 -0.27 -4.44
N LEU A 397 -28.61 -1.42 -5.04
CA LEU A 397 -27.94 -1.59 -6.34
C LEU A 397 -28.77 -0.99 -7.51
N GLY A 398 -30.02 -0.55 -7.23
CA GLY A 398 -30.93 0.06 -8.19
C GLY A 398 -31.76 -0.93 -8.99
N ARG A 399 -31.33 -2.16 -9.12
CA ARG A 399 -32.01 -3.31 -9.74
C ARG A 399 -31.41 -4.61 -9.22
N GLU A 400 -32.06 -5.72 -9.49
CA GLU A 400 -31.49 -7.03 -9.20
C GLU A 400 -30.25 -7.27 -10.07
N MET A 401 -29.15 -7.71 -9.44
CA MET A 401 -27.87 -8.05 -10.05
C MET A 401 -27.36 -9.38 -9.49
N ASP A 402 -26.48 -10.05 -10.21
CA ASP A 402 -25.83 -11.29 -9.77
C ASP A 402 -24.58 -10.95 -8.93
N VAL A 403 -24.75 -10.93 -7.61
CA VAL A 403 -23.67 -10.63 -6.66
C VAL A 403 -22.81 -11.89 -6.47
N ARG A 404 -21.49 -11.77 -6.69
CA ARG A 404 -20.51 -12.84 -6.60
C ARG A 404 -19.53 -12.69 -5.45
N ALA A 405 -19.26 -11.48 -5.02
CA ALA A 405 -18.42 -11.24 -3.87
C ALA A 405 -18.80 -9.93 -3.17
N VAL A 406 -18.52 -9.86 -1.88
CA VAL A 406 -18.67 -8.66 -1.06
C VAL A 406 -17.42 -8.47 -0.21
N GLN A 407 -16.87 -7.26 -0.20
CA GLN A 407 -15.83 -6.82 0.73
C GLN A 407 -16.41 -5.78 1.67
N VAL A 408 -16.35 -6.06 2.97
CA VAL A 408 -16.73 -5.13 4.03
C VAL A 408 -15.44 -4.56 4.61
N ASN A 409 -15.29 -3.23 4.53
CA ASN A 409 -14.10 -2.54 5.00
C ASN A 409 -14.44 -1.67 6.21
N PHE A 410 -13.89 -2.04 7.36
CA PHE A 410 -14.05 -1.30 8.60
C PHE A 410 -12.95 -0.23 8.70
N ALA A 411 -13.37 1.01 9.01
CA ALA A 411 -12.49 2.08 9.46
C ALA A 411 -12.47 2.11 10.97
N ASP A 412 -11.30 2.35 11.56
CA ASP A 412 -11.13 2.39 13.02
C ASP A 412 -11.02 3.86 13.46
N HIS A 413 -12.12 4.60 13.42
CA HIS A 413 -12.12 6.01 13.81
C HIS A 413 -12.74 6.18 15.19
N TRP A 414 -11.91 6.08 16.25
CA TRP A 414 -12.38 6.12 17.62
C TRP A 414 -11.38 6.75 18.57
N GLN A 415 -11.90 7.50 19.55
CA GLN A 415 -11.13 8.07 20.65
C GLN A 415 -11.77 7.69 21.98
N ARG A 416 -10.94 7.36 22.98
CA ARG A 416 -11.39 7.05 24.34
C ARG A 416 -10.31 7.33 25.38
N GLU A 417 -10.69 7.36 26.65
CA GLU A 417 -9.73 7.35 27.74
C GLU A 417 -9.03 5.98 27.82
N PRO A 418 -7.70 5.94 28.07
CA PRO A 418 -6.97 4.70 28.26
C PRO A 418 -7.54 3.90 29.44
N GLU A 419 -7.56 2.58 29.30
CA GLU A 419 -7.85 1.68 30.42
C GLU A 419 -6.61 1.56 31.34
N ALA A 420 -6.83 1.25 32.62
CA ALA A 420 -5.76 1.24 33.62
C ALA A 420 -4.65 0.20 33.35
N ASP A 421 -4.94 -0.83 32.56
CA ASP A 421 -4.01 -1.89 32.15
C ASP A 421 -3.32 -1.64 30.78
N MET A 422 -3.64 -0.54 30.10
CA MET A 422 -2.96 -0.16 28.88
C MET A 422 -1.56 0.37 29.17
N THR A 423 -0.54 -0.33 28.70
CA THR A 423 0.85 0.12 28.80
C THR A 423 1.28 0.75 27.49
N PHE A 424 1.46 2.07 27.51
CA PHE A 424 1.95 2.82 26.36
C PHE A 424 3.48 2.82 26.38
N THR A 425 4.09 1.81 25.77
CA THR A 425 5.53 1.75 25.56
C THR A 425 5.82 1.46 24.11
N PHE A 426 6.51 2.39 23.46
CA PHE A 426 6.93 2.25 22.10
C PHE A 426 8.32 2.89 21.96
N ASN A 427 9.35 2.11 21.70
CA ASN A 427 10.75 2.58 21.71
C ASN A 427 11.15 3.31 22.99
N GLY A 428 10.61 2.93 24.14
CA GLY A 428 10.83 3.64 25.39
C GLY A 428 10.14 5.01 25.47
N GLN A 429 9.20 5.29 24.57
CA GLN A 429 8.34 6.47 24.59
C GLN A 429 6.91 6.04 24.96
N ASP A 430 6.33 6.70 25.95
CA ASP A 430 5.03 6.36 26.53
C ASP A 430 3.85 6.95 25.71
N PHE A 431 3.83 6.80 24.41
CA PHE A 431 2.76 7.39 23.60
C PHE A 431 1.98 6.40 22.72
N ARG A 432 2.44 5.16 22.63
CA ARG A 432 1.80 4.11 21.83
C ARG A 432 1.80 2.77 22.54
N ALA A 433 0.72 2.02 22.39
CA ALA A 433 0.62 0.63 22.85
C ALA A 433 -0.01 -0.24 21.76
N MET A 434 0.27 -1.52 21.79
CA MET A 434 -0.35 -2.51 20.91
C MET A 434 -1.18 -3.49 21.74
N ALA A 435 -2.33 -3.90 21.18
CA ALA A 435 -3.16 -4.93 21.81
C ALA A 435 -2.43 -6.28 21.78
N CYS A 436 -2.21 -6.86 22.96
CA CYS A 436 -1.59 -8.20 23.09
C CYS A 436 -2.58 -9.31 22.76
N SER A 437 -3.88 -9.10 23.02
CA SER A 437 -4.94 -10.08 22.76
C SER A 437 -5.62 -9.85 21.41
N ALA A 438 -6.06 -10.94 20.78
CA ALA A 438 -6.93 -10.84 19.63
C ALA A 438 -8.28 -10.21 20.04
N GLN A 439 -8.82 -9.40 19.16
CA GLN A 439 -10.15 -8.81 19.28
C GLN A 439 -11.08 -9.48 18.26
N THR A 440 -12.37 -9.20 18.34
CA THR A 440 -13.35 -9.71 17.39
C THR A 440 -14.21 -8.58 16.85
N THR A 441 -14.41 -8.58 15.54
CA THR A 441 -15.38 -7.73 14.85
C THR A 441 -16.44 -8.61 14.22
N GLY A 442 -17.71 -8.38 14.56
CA GLY A 442 -18.82 -9.20 14.10
C GLY A 442 -19.90 -8.40 13.39
N TYR A 443 -20.56 -9.02 12.42
CA TYR A 443 -21.67 -8.40 11.69
C TYR A 443 -22.55 -9.47 11.02
N LEU A 444 -23.78 -9.09 10.65
CA LEU A 444 -24.67 -9.83 9.79
C LEU A 444 -24.78 -9.12 8.43
N LEU A 445 -24.43 -9.83 7.36
CA LEU A 445 -24.63 -9.38 5.98
C LEU A 445 -25.85 -10.08 5.39
N GLU A 446 -26.78 -9.32 4.86
CA GLU A 446 -28.02 -9.80 4.32
C GLU A 446 -28.26 -9.28 2.90
N ALA A 447 -28.93 -10.07 2.08
CA ALA A 447 -29.35 -9.71 0.74
C ALA A 447 -30.86 -9.81 0.58
N ALA A 448 -31.45 -8.93 -0.25
CA ALA A 448 -32.87 -9.00 -0.65
C ALA A 448 -33.03 -8.70 -2.14
N GLY A 449 -33.97 -9.37 -2.78
CA GLY A 449 -34.42 -9.06 -4.12
C GLY A 449 -35.39 -7.89 -4.16
N GLU A 450 -36.16 -7.76 -5.25
CA GLU A 450 -37.21 -6.76 -5.40
C GLU A 450 -38.38 -6.94 -4.38
N ASP A 451 -38.47 -8.13 -3.77
CA ASP A 451 -39.46 -8.45 -2.72
C ASP A 451 -39.14 -7.75 -1.38
N GLY A 452 -37.93 -7.24 -1.21
CA GLY A 452 -37.45 -6.59 0.02
C GLY A 452 -37.32 -7.55 1.21
N VAL A 453 -37.33 -8.87 0.99
CA VAL A 453 -37.19 -9.86 2.06
C VAL A 453 -35.73 -10.22 2.26
N PHE A 454 -35.13 -9.70 3.35
CA PHE A 454 -33.73 -9.92 3.66
C PHE A 454 -33.46 -11.37 4.13
N ARG A 455 -32.38 -11.95 3.62
CA ARG A 455 -31.86 -13.26 3.98
C ARG A 455 -30.39 -13.15 4.27
N ALA A 456 -29.92 -13.77 5.35
CA ALA A 456 -28.51 -13.82 5.71
C ALA A 456 -27.69 -14.51 4.60
N ILE A 457 -26.62 -13.86 4.16
CA ILE A 457 -25.63 -14.42 3.23
C ILE A 457 -24.26 -14.60 3.89
N ARG A 458 -23.99 -13.89 5.00
CA ARG A 458 -22.84 -14.09 5.89
C ARG A 458 -23.22 -13.64 7.30
N ASP A 459 -22.78 -14.41 8.30
CA ASP A 459 -22.97 -14.07 9.71
C ASP A 459 -21.65 -14.34 10.45
N THR A 460 -21.01 -13.29 10.94
CA THR A 460 -19.72 -13.36 11.64
C THR A 460 -19.86 -12.96 13.12
N ARG A 461 -21.08 -12.77 13.64
CA ARG A 461 -21.31 -12.26 14.99
C ARG A 461 -20.79 -13.16 16.10
N GLU A 462 -20.68 -14.46 15.83
CA GLU A 462 -20.14 -15.46 16.75
C GLU A 462 -18.70 -15.92 16.36
N ASP A 463 -18.13 -15.37 15.29
CA ASP A 463 -16.77 -15.69 14.86
C ASP A 463 -15.75 -15.11 15.83
N GLN A 464 -14.63 -15.84 16.03
CA GLN A 464 -13.53 -15.40 16.89
C GLN A 464 -12.40 -14.77 16.06
N THR A 465 -12.76 -14.00 15.04
CA THR A 465 -11.83 -13.34 14.12
C THR A 465 -12.09 -11.85 14.04
N ASP A 466 -11.03 -11.11 13.78
CA ASP A 466 -11.08 -9.68 13.53
C ASP A 466 -10.45 -9.39 12.17
N LEU A 467 -11.30 -9.19 11.16
CA LEU A 467 -10.91 -9.00 9.78
C LEU A 467 -11.43 -7.65 9.26
N PRO A 468 -10.60 -6.59 9.26
CA PRO A 468 -11.05 -5.26 8.88
C PRO A 468 -11.40 -5.11 7.40
N HIS A 469 -10.97 -6.03 6.56
CA HIS A 469 -11.25 -6.08 5.12
C HIS A 469 -11.87 -7.43 4.76
N ASP A 470 -12.97 -7.79 5.46
CA ASP A 470 -13.57 -9.11 5.30
C ASP A 470 -14.16 -9.30 3.90
N PHE A 471 -13.67 -10.34 3.22
CA PHE A 471 -13.99 -10.64 1.83
C PHE A 471 -14.68 -11.99 1.70
N SER A 472 -15.90 -11.97 1.19
CA SER A 472 -16.74 -13.16 1.00
C SER A 472 -17.05 -13.40 -0.46
N VAL A 473 -16.98 -14.65 -0.90
CA VAL A 473 -17.28 -15.05 -2.28
C VAL A 473 -18.45 -16.02 -2.31
N TYR A 474 -19.35 -15.81 -3.28
CA TYR A 474 -20.56 -16.59 -3.53
C TYR A 474 -20.46 -17.22 -4.92
N GLU A 475 -19.93 -18.42 -5.01
CA GLU A 475 -19.66 -19.10 -6.30
C GLU A 475 -20.92 -19.32 -7.14
N GLU A 476 -22.05 -19.63 -6.50
CA GLU A 476 -23.33 -19.81 -7.19
C GLU A 476 -24.01 -18.47 -7.55
N GLY A 477 -23.51 -17.36 -7.00
CA GLY A 477 -24.12 -16.05 -7.10
C GLY A 477 -25.32 -15.86 -6.15
N VAL A 478 -25.58 -14.60 -5.84
CA VAL A 478 -26.74 -14.15 -5.03
C VAL A 478 -27.49 -13.11 -5.83
N PRO A 479 -28.59 -13.48 -6.52
CA PRO A 479 -29.44 -12.50 -7.18
C PRO A 479 -30.07 -11.59 -6.12
N CYS A 480 -29.74 -10.31 -6.12
CA CYS A 480 -30.30 -9.37 -5.17
C CYS A 480 -30.21 -7.92 -5.67
N ARG A 481 -31.05 -7.07 -5.09
CA ARG A 481 -31.03 -5.62 -5.28
C ARG A 481 -30.47 -4.89 -4.06
N TYR A 482 -30.75 -5.40 -2.88
CA TYR A 482 -30.35 -4.77 -1.63
C TYR A 482 -29.33 -5.61 -0.89
N ILE A 483 -28.31 -4.94 -0.35
CA ILE A 483 -27.33 -5.50 0.58
C ILE A 483 -27.39 -4.69 1.87
N ARG A 484 -27.57 -5.38 3.02
CA ARG A 484 -27.68 -4.74 4.33
C ARG A 484 -26.64 -5.32 5.28
N ILE A 485 -25.98 -4.44 6.03
CA ILE A 485 -25.17 -4.81 7.20
C ILE A 485 -25.92 -4.41 8.45
N SER A 486 -26.00 -5.33 9.41
CA SER A 486 -26.68 -5.16 10.69
C SER A 486 -25.96 -5.94 11.79
N GLY A 487 -26.39 -5.77 13.07
CA GLY A 487 -25.83 -6.53 14.19
C GLY A 487 -24.32 -6.35 14.34
N MET A 488 -23.80 -5.17 14.01
CA MET A 488 -22.39 -4.88 14.07
C MET A 488 -21.90 -4.83 15.51
N HIS A 489 -20.77 -5.46 15.77
CA HIS A 489 -20.05 -5.43 17.03
C HIS A 489 -18.60 -5.05 16.77
N MET A 490 -18.16 -3.95 17.39
CA MET A 490 -16.79 -3.44 17.30
C MET A 490 -16.09 -3.55 18.64
N PRO A 491 -14.78 -3.88 18.65
CA PRO A 491 -13.99 -3.92 19.88
C PRO A 491 -13.96 -2.55 20.58
N TYR A 492 -13.65 -2.57 21.88
CA TYR A 492 -13.42 -1.37 22.70
C TYR A 492 -14.58 -0.38 22.74
N GLY A 493 -15.81 -0.84 22.44
CA GLY A 493 -16.99 0.02 22.41
C GLY A 493 -16.98 1.06 21.31
N GLN A 494 -16.21 0.83 20.25
CA GLN A 494 -16.21 1.68 19.05
C GLN A 494 -17.60 1.71 18.41
N HIS A 495 -17.98 2.86 17.87
CA HIS A 495 -19.13 2.94 17.00
C HIS A 495 -18.83 2.22 15.67
N PRO A 496 -19.78 1.50 15.07
CA PRO A 496 -19.58 0.95 13.74
C PRO A 496 -19.14 2.03 12.74
N CYS A 497 -18.06 1.75 12.04
CA CYS A 497 -17.45 2.68 11.10
C CYS A 497 -16.99 1.90 9.86
N LEU A 498 -17.50 2.28 8.68
CA LEU A 498 -17.23 1.59 7.42
C LEU A 498 -16.61 2.56 6.41
N SER A 499 -15.44 2.22 5.88
CA SER A 499 -14.83 2.93 4.74
C SER A 499 -15.27 2.37 3.40
N GLY A 500 -15.87 1.16 3.34
CA GLY A 500 -16.37 0.61 2.08
C GLY A 500 -17.25 -0.61 2.24
N LEU A 501 -18.36 -0.61 1.52
CA LEU A 501 -19.18 -1.79 1.25
C LEU A 501 -19.08 -2.07 -0.25
N ARG A 502 -18.10 -2.85 -0.63
CA ARG A 502 -17.77 -3.11 -2.04
C ARG A 502 -18.43 -4.42 -2.48
N VAL A 503 -19.30 -4.32 -3.46
CA VAL A 503 -20.07 -5.43 -4.01
C VAL A 503 -19.62 -5.71 -5.42
N PHE A 504 -19.28 -6.96 -5.70
CA PHE A 504 -18.76 -7.39 -6.99
C PHE A 504 -19.61 -8.49 -7.60
N GLY A 505 -19.66 -8.54 -8.93
CA GLY A 505 -20.43 -9.54 -9.64
C GLY A 505 -20.65 -9.19 -11.11
N CYS A 506 -21.87 -9.40 -11.58
CA CYS A 506 -22.28 -9.10 -12.96
C CYS A 506 -23.61 -8.35 -12.99
N GLY A 507 -23.60 -7.19 -13.64
CA GLY A 507 -24.80 -6.37 -13.79
C GLY A 507 -25.82 -6.90 -14.81
N GLY A 508 -25.40 -7.78 -15.74
CA GLY A 508 -26.29 -8.41 -16.73
C GLY A 508 -26.73 -7.50 -17.88
N GLY A 509 -26.09 -6.33 -18.04
CA GLY A 509 -26.32 -5.39 -19.13
C GLY A 509 -25.20 -5.39 -20.17
N ALA A 510 -25.10 -4.30 -20.95
CA ALA A 510 -24.03 -4.11 -21.92
C ALA A 510 -22.77 -3.49 -21.30
N ALA A 511 -21.59 -3.97 -21.70
CA ALA A 511 -20.34 -3.30 -21.41
C ALA A 511 -20.34 -1.87 -21.99
N PRO A 512 -19.54 -0.95 -21.42
CA PRO A 512 -19.50 0.43 -21.92
C PRO A 512 -18.87 0.50 -23.31
N GLN A 513 -19.12 1.62 -23.99
CA GLN A 513 -18.42 1.92 -25.23
C GLN A 513 -16.94 2.22 -24.98
N THR A 514 -16.11 1.99 -25.99
CA THR A 514 -14.72 2.41 -25.97
C THR A 514 -14.61 3.92 -25.73
N ALA A 515 -13.60 4.33 -24.95
CA ALA A 515 -13.26 5.73 -24.75
C ALA A 515 -13.09 6.46 -26.09
N GLN A 516 -13.77 7.60 -26.23
CA GLN A 516 -13.76 8.44 -27.43
C GLN A 516 -12.83 9.64 -27.23
N GLN A 517 -12.25 10.16 -28.30
CA GLN A 517 -11.41 11.37 -28.30
C GLN A 517 -10.32 11.32 -27.21
N VAL A 518 -9.69 10.17 -27.06
CA VAL A 518 -8.58 10.00 -26.10
C VAL A 518 -7.44 10.92 -26.50
N GLN A 519 -6.99 11.74 -25.56
CA GLN A 519 -5.85 12.64 -25.68
C GLN A 519 -4.86 12.38 -24.58
N GLY A 520 -3.57 12.37 -24.90
CA GLY A 520 -2.47 12.38 -23.96
C GLY A 520 -1.58 13.59 -24.26
N ILE A 521 -1.45 14.49 -23.31
CA ILE A 521 -0.67 15.72 -23.43
C ILE A 521 0.50 15.65 -22.45
N LEU A 522 1.72 15.73 -22.97
CA LEU A 522 2.94 15.77 -22.16
C LEU A 522 3.10 17.16 -21.55
N THR A 523 3.28 17.23 -20.24
CA THR A 523 3.43 18.49 -19.51
C THR A 523 4.69 18.51 -18.66
N ASP A 524 5.11 19.71 -18.29
CA ASP A 524 6.08 19.92 -17.21
C ASP A 524 5.41 19.81 -15.82
N PRO A 525 6.17 19.83 -14.72
CA PRO A 525 5.63 19.75 -13.37
C PRO A 525 4.62 20.84 -12.98
N GLU A 526 4.65 21.97 -13.66
CA GLU A 526 3.69 23.07 -13.49
C GLU A 526 2.41 22.90 -14.33
N GLY A 527 2.28 21.78 -15.07
CA GLY A 527 1.13 21.45 -15.90
C GLY A 527 1.10 22.17 -17.26
N LYS A 528 2.22 22.75 -17.69
CA LYS A 528 2.30 23.42 -18.97
C LYS A 528 2.65 22.42 -20.05
N GLU A 529 1.87 22.42 -21.13
CA GLU A 529 2.11 21.58 -22.31
C GLU A 529 3.52 21.80 -22.89
N LEU A 530 4.23 20.70 -23.12
CA LEU A 530 5.55 20.71 -23.75
C LEU A 530 5.42 20.55 -25.28
N PRO A 531 6.12 21.39 -26.07
CA PRO A 531 6.17 21.20 -27.52
C PRO A 531 6.87 19.88 -27.85
N GLN A 532 6.55 19.30 -29.01
CA GLN A 532 7.10 18.02 -29.48
C GLN A 532 8.64 17.94 -29.41
N ALA A 533 9.32 19.05 -29.67
CA ALA A 533 10.79 19.11 -29.58
C ALA A 533 11.35 18.90 -28.18
N ARG A 534 10.52 19.08 -27.14
CA ARG A 534 10.85 18.89 -25.73
C ARG A 534 10.08 17.73 -25.08
N ALA A 535 9.40 16.91 -25.84
CA ALA A 535 8.60 15.79 -25.34
C ALA A 535 9.41 14.83 -24.45
N ALA A 536 10.72 14.66 -24.74
CA ALA A 536 11.61 13.82 -23.94
C ALA A 536 11.86 14.35 -22.51
N GLU A 537 11.59 15.64 -22.25
CA GLU A 537 11.77 16.25 -20.94
C GLU A 537 10.55 16.09 -20.03
N ALA A 538 9.42 15.61 -20.57
CA ALA A 538 8.18 15.46 -19.81
C ALA A 538 8.31 14.40 -18.73
N THR A 539 7.80 14.73 -17.54
CA THR A 539 7.60 13.81 -16.42
C THR A 539 6.12 13.60 -16.09
N ASP A 540 5.25 14.35 -16.76
CA ASP A 540 3.81 14.34 -16.55
C ASP A 540 3.05 14.08 -17.85
N LEU A 541 1.89 13.39 -17.71
CA LEU A 541 0.98 13.09 -18.79
C LEU A 541 -0.45 13.46 -18.35
N GLU A 542 -1.03 14.46 -19.00
CA GLU A 542 -2.45 14.75 -18.84
C GLU A 542 -3.25 13.89 -19.81
N VAL A 543 -4.15 13.06 -19.30
CA VAL A 543 -5.03 12.19 -20.08
C VAL A 543 -6.46 12.71 -20.01
N SER A 544 -7.13 12.82 -21.14
CA SER A 544 -8.57 13.13 -21.21
C SER A 544 -9.25 12.29 -22.30
N PHE A 545 -10.54 12.00 -22.09
CA PHE A 545 -11.37 11.21 -22.99
C PHE A 545 -12.85 11.51 -22.80
N LEU A 546 -13.69 10.98 -23.68
CA LEU A 546 -15.15 11.01 -23.53
C LEU A 546 -15.68 9.58 -23.36
N CYS A 547 -16.64 9.42 -22.45
CA CYS A 547 -17.37 8.18 -22.28
C CYS A 547 -18.78 8.50 -21.72
N GLY A 548 -19.82 8.02 -22.38
CA GLY A 548 -21.21 8.36 -22.02
C GLY A 548 -21.87 7.39 -21.04
N ASP A 549 -21.38 6.16 -20.95
CA ASP A 549 -21.99 5.03 -20.24
C ASP A 549 -20.99 4.26 -19.35
N CYS A 550 -19.83 4.84 -19.10
CA CYS A 550 -18.83 4.25 -18.19
C CYS A 550 -19.02 4.74 -16.75
N MET A 551 -18.75 3.86 -15.82
CA MET A 551 -18.65 4.13 -14.40
C MET A 551 -17.26 4.68 -14.04
N GLY A 552 -16.26 4.27 -14.80
CA GLY A 552 -14.88 4.69 -14.66
C GLY A 552 -14.02 4.22 -15.83
N ALA A 553 -12.73 4.44 -15.69
CA ALA A 553 -11.73 3.98 -16.64
C ALA A 553 -10.44 3.54 -15.95
N ASN A 554 -9.71 2.66 -16.59
CA ASN A 554 -8.36 2.35 -16.25
C ASN A 554 -7.43 2.95 -17.31
N ILE A 555 -6.60 3.90 -16.90
CA ILE A 555 -5.62 4.55 -17.75
C ILE A 555 -4.33 3.74 -17.64
N LEU A 556 -3.92 3.12 -18.76
CA LEU A 556 -2.71 2.31 -18.82
C LEU A 556 -1.64 3.02 -19.64
N TRP A 557 -0.41 2.96 -19.17
CA TRP A 557 0.73 3.46 -19.94
C TRP A 557 1.97 2.58 -19.73
N GLY A 558 2.97 2.79 -20.58
CA GLY A 558 4.23 2.05 -20.49
C GLY A 558 5.18 2.40 -21.62
N CYS A 559 6.34 1.74 -21.64
CA CYS A 559 7.44 2.04 -22.54
C CYS A 559 7.31 1.41 -23.95
N ALA A 560 6.38 0.46 -24.15
CA ALA A 560 6.11 -0.18 -25.43
C ALA A 560 4.62 -0.50 -25.60
N PRO A 561 4.11 -0.73 -26.81
CA PRO A 561 2.69 -0.97 -27.05
C PRO A 561 2.15 -2.25 -26.38
N ASP A 562 3.01 -3.20 -26.10
CA ASP A 562 2.75 -4.47 -25.41
C ASP A 562 3.26 -4.49 -23.94
N LYS A 563 3.83 -3.37 -23.47
CA LYS A 563 4.34 -3.20 -22.09
C LYS A 563 3.65 -2.02 -21.39
N LEU A 564 2.32 -2.06 -21.33
CA LEU A 564 1.53 -1.07 -20.59
C LEU A 564 1.39 -1.54 -19.14
N TYR A 565 2.51 -1.56 -18.41
CA TYR A 565 2.59 -2.15 -17.08
C TYR A 565 2.11 -1.24 -15.95
N HIS A 566 1.90 0.04 -16.23
CA HIS A 566 1.42 1.01 -15.25
C HIS A 566 -0.05 1.31 -15.47
N SER A 567 -0.75 1.64 -14.38
CA SER A 567 -2.17 1.94 -14.45
C SER A 567 -2.62 2.95 -13.40
N CYS A 568 -3.69 3.68 -13.74
CA CYS A 568 -4.42 4.53 -12.81
C CYS A 568 -5.91 4.27 -12.98
N LEU A 569 -6.52 3.65 -11.97
CA LEU A 569 -7.96 3.38 -11.94
C LEU A 569 -8.70 4.61 -11.45
N ILE A 570 -9.65 5.11 -12.25
CA ILE A 570 -10.43 6.30 -11.93
C ILE A 570 -11.93 6.06 -12.03
N TYR A 571 -12.70 6.73 -11.17
CA TYR A 571 -14.15 6.65 -11.11
C TYR A 571 -14.80 8.02 -11.34
N GLY A 572 -15.92 8.07 -12.07
CA GLY A 572 -16.77 9.26 -12.22
C GLY A 572 -16.13 10.47 -12.88
N ARG A 573 -14.93 10.33 -13.46
CA ARG A 573 -14.20 11.39 -14.16
C ARG A 573 -13.58 10.91 -15.46
N THR A 574 -13.32 11.83 -16.36
CA THR A 574 -12.79 11.58 -17.70
C THR A 574 -11.48 12.33 -17.97
N ARG A 575 -10.83 12.78 -16.90
CA ARG A 575 -9.53 13.48 -16.96
C ARG A 575 -8.68 13.09 -15.76
N GLN A 576 -7.40 12.85 -16.00
CA GLN A 576 -6.40 12.52 -14.98
C GLN A 576 -5.03 13.01 -15.41
N THR A 577 -4.27 13.56 -14.47
CA THR A 577 -2.85 13.83 -14.64
C THR A 577 -2.05 12.69 -14.00
N ILE A 578 -1.14 12.11 -14.76
CA ILE A 578 -0.18 11.10 -14.32
C ILE A 578 1.16 11.79 -14.11
N ARG A 579 1.73 11.73 -12.91
CA ARG A 579 3.00 12.38 -12.55
C ARG A 579 4.15 11.38 -12.42
N ALA A 580 4.14 10.33 -13.21
CA ALA A 580 5.00 9.16 -13.01
C ALA A 580 5.92 8.86 -14.20
N LEU A 581 6.05 9.75 -15.17
CA LEU A 581 6.91 9.48 -16.31
C LEU A 581 8.39 9.65 -15.98
N VAL A 582 9.23 8.87 -16.65
CA VAL A 582 10.68 9.03 -16.64
C VAL A 582 11.10 9.77 -17.91
N GLN A 583 11.94 10.80 -17.79
CA GLN A 583 12.44 11.55 -18.95
C GLN A 583 13.20 10.64 -19.91
N GLY A 584 12.95 10.83 -21.20
CA GLY A 584 13.60 10.08 -22.28
C GLY A 584 12.96 8.74 -22.62
N GLU A 585 12.20 8.12 -21.71
CA GLU A 585 11.54 6.84 -21.98
C GLU A 585 10.35 7.02 -22.93
N PRO A 586 10.11 6.08 -23.86
CA PRO A 586 8.90 6.08 -24.69
C PRO A 586 7.63 6.05 -23.84
N VAL A 587 6.54 6.64 -24.34
CA VAL A 587 5.24 6.63 -23.67
C VAL A 587 4.16 6.15 -24.63
N TRP A 588 3.54 5.03 -24.29
CA TRP A 588 2.37 4.48 -24.94
C TRP A 588 1.19 4.55 -23.98
N LEU A 589 -0.01 4.79 -24.48
CA LEU A 589 -1.23 5.03 -23.71
C LEU A 589 -2.37 4.17 -24.23
N ARG A 590 -3.18 3.65 -23.31
CA ARG A 590 -4.49 3.04 -23.56
C ARG A 590 -5.47 3.43 -22.45
N VAL A 591 -6.73 3.65 -22.79
CA VAL A 591 -7.80 3.93 -21.81
C VAL A 591 -8.86 2.86 -21.95
N ASP A 592 -8.98 2.00 -20.95
CA ASP A 592 -9.98 0.96 -20.87
C ASP A 592 -11.16 1.48 -20.02
N THR A 593 -12.37 1.44 -20.58
CA THR A 593 -13.59 1.87 -19.88
C THR A 593 -14.28 0.68 -19.20
N PHE A 594 -14.97 0.93 -18.09
CA PHE A 594 -15.74 -0.11 -17.41
C PHE A 594 -17.06 0.44 -16.83
N ASN A 595 -18.02 -0.47 -16.66
CA ASN A 595 -19.23 -0.29 -15.87
C ASN A 595 -19.55 -1.61 -15.14
N GLU A 596 -20.69 -1.68 -14.48
CA GLU A 596 -21.12 -2.91 -13.77
C GLU A 596 -21.38 -4.12 -14.69
N ASN A 597 -21.30 -3.96 -16.02
CA ASN A 597 -21.62 -5.02 -16.99
C ASN A 597 -20.40 -5.51 -17.78
N GLY A 598 -19.30 -4.77 -17.76
CA GLY A 598 -18.11 -5.17 -18.53
C GLY A 598 -16.99 -4.14 -18.56
N ILE A 599 -15.87 -4.59 -19.13
CA ILE A 599 -14.68 -3.81 -19.44
C ILE A 599 -14.51 -3.79 -20.94
N THR A 600 -14.33 -2.59 -21.52
CA THR A 600 -14.04 -2.39 -22.94
C THR A 600 -12.65 -1.79 -23.09
N GLU A 601 -11.76 -2.55 -23.71
CA GLU A 601 -10.39 -2.13 -23.95
C GLU A 601 -10.33 -1.03 -25.02
N GLY A 602 -9.49 -0.04 -24.78
CA GLY A 602 -9.22 1.04 -25.68
C GLY A 602 -8.20 0.69 -26.77
N THR A 603 -7.89 1.65 -27.63
CA THR A 603 -6.84 1.52 -28.64
C THR A 603 -5.53 2.03 -28.05
N VAL A 604 -4.46 1.27 -28.25
CA VAL A 604 -3.10 1.68 -27.88
C VAL A 604 -2.62 2.78 -28.82
N MET A 605 -2.06 3.85 -28.25
CA MET A 605 -1.52 4.97 -29.01
C MET A 605 -0.16 5.40 -28.46
N GLN A 606 0.73 5.84 -29.34
CA GLN A 606 2.01 6.41 -28.95
C GLN A 606 1.85 7.89 -28.64
N ILE A 607 2.42 8.32 -27.52
CA ILE A 607 2.42 9.72 -27.06
C ILE A 607 3.82 10.33 -27.27
N ARG A 608 4.88 9.57 -26.90
CA ARG A 608 6.29 9.96 -27.04
C ARG A 608 7.11 8.85 -27.67
#